data_63e4f2fb496fa9c56e759ee5a8b64148
#
_entry.id   63e4f2fb496fa9c56e759ee5a8b64148
#
_cell.length_a   1.000
_cell.length_b   1.000
_cell.length_c   1.000
_cell.angle_alpha   90.00
_cell.angle_beta   90.00
_cell.angle_gamma   90.00
#
_symmetry.space_group_name_H-M   'P 1'
#
loop_
_entity.id
_entity.type
_entity.pdbx_description
1 polymer ?
#
loop_
_entity_poly.entity_id
_entity_poly.type
_entity_poly.pdbx_seq_one_letter_code
_entity_poly.pdbx_strand_id
1 'polypeptide(L)'
;LSSGGKFQKLSDSGSAVVAQPSGNPTPAAQQPAGQPSGPVKVSVDNDPVLGNKNAPVTLIEFSDYECPFCKKSFTDLLPELKKNYIDTGKVKLVYRDFPLSFHANAQKEAEAAECARSQSNDATYFKFHDQIFTQSTVGGTGLALTQLPVIAKNLGLNVNQFQQCLDSGKFKDEVAKDMADGTAIGVSGTPSWVIGASSKDGQIEGQLIVGAQPFSAFKAIIDEKLNGK
;
A
#
# COMPACT_ATOMS: atom_id res chain seq x y z
N LEU A 1 -85.67 -0.87 13.87
CA LEU A 1 -85.50 -2.25 14.28
C LEU A 1 -84.07 -2.45 14.73
N SER A 2 -83.92 -2.52 15.94
CA SER A 2 -83.08 -3.00 17.02
C SER A 2 -82.25 -4.25 16.68
N SER A 3 -81.01 -4.30 17.15
CA SER A 3 -80.25 -5.40 17.75
C SER A 3 -78.82 -4.90 18.00
N GLY A 4 -78.35 -4.61 19.14
CA GLY A 4 -78.09 -5.32 20.32
C GLY A 4 -76.90 -6.33 20.19
N GLY A 5 -75.65 -5.88 20.27
CA GLY A 5 -74.46 -6.74 20.33
C GLY A 5 -73.55 -6.33 21.51
N LYS A 6 -73.43 -7.22 22.48
CA LYS A 6 -72.70 -7.07 23.76
C LYS A 6 -71.18 -7.08 23.48
N PHE A 7 -70.50 -6.13 24.04
CA PHE A 7 -69.04 -6.15 24.13
C PHE A 7 -68.55 -7.02 25.29
N GLN A 8 -67.76 -8.03 24.97
CA GLN A 8 -67.09 -8.88 25.92
C GLN A 8 -65.64 -8.38 26.08
N LYS A 9 -65.27 -8.06 27.30
CA LYS A 9 -63.96 -7.49 27.66
C LYS A 9 -62.97 -8.65 27.82
N LEU A 10 -62.01 -8.78 26.93
CA LEU A 10 -60.85 -9.67 27.08
C LEU A 10 -59.72 -8.90 27.71
N SER A 11 -59.28 -9.34 28.87
CA SER A 11 -58.05 -8.89 29.52
C SER A 11 -56.87 -9.51 28.83
N ASP A 12 -56.01 -8.64 28.28
CA ASP A 12 -54.77 -9.09 27.63
C ASP A 12 -53.58 -8.74 28.53
N SER A 13 -52.91 -9.79 29.00
CA SER A 13 -51.69 -9.67 29.76
C SER A 13 -50.52 -9.53 28.80
N GLY A 14 -50.12 -8.32 28.50
CA GLY A 14 -48.99 -8.02 27.62
C GLY A 14 -47.65 -8.34 28.28
N SER A 15 -47.04 -9.44 27.90
CA SER A 15 -45.60 -9.66 28.13
C SER A 15 -44.76 -8.79 27.15
N ALA A 16 -44.06 -7.83 27.68
CA ALA A 16 -43.11 -7.02 26.91
C ALA A 16 -41.90 -7.88 26.51
N VAL A 17 -41.82 -8.21 25.21
CA VAL A 17 -40.61 -8.78 24.62
C VAL A 17 -39.61 -7.66 24.39
N VAL A 18 -38.54 -7.66 25.21
CA VAL A 18 -37.38 -6.78 25.01
C VAL A 18 -36.62 -7.29 23.80
N ALA A 19 -36.65 -6.55 22.71
CA ALA A 19 -35.81 -6.82 21.52
C ALA A 19 -34.35 -6.55 21.84
N GLN A 20 -33.52 -7.59 21.84
CA GLN A 20 -32.07 -7.47 21.84
C GLN A 20 -31.61 -6.89 20.48
N PRO A 21 -30.66 -5.94 20.47
CA PRO A 21 -30.08 -5.52 19.21
C PRO A 21 -29.18 -6.66 18.67
N SER A 22 -29.59 -7.26 17.58
CA SER A 22 -28.76 -8.17 16.79
C SER A 22 -27.60 -7.38 16.18
N GLY A 23 -26.48 -7.34 16.87
CA GLY A 23 -25.22 -6.88 16.28
C GLY A 23 -24.80 -7.87 15.18
N ASN A 24 -25.04 -7.49 13.94
CA ASN A 24 -24.52 -8.23 12.79
C ASN A 24 -22.99 -8.10 12.86
N PRO A 25 -22.20 -9.20 12.94
CA PRO A 25 -20.75 -9.11 12.86
C PRO A 25 -20.40 -8.57 11.47
N THR A 26 -19.64 -7.47 11.44
CA THR A 26 -19.03 -6.95 10.20
C THR A 26 -18.29 -8.11 9.53
N PRO A 27 -18.53 -8.40 8.25
CA PRO A 27 -17.81 -9.47 7.56
C PRO A 27 -16.31 -9.14 7.60
N ALA A 28 -15.52 -10.01 8.21
CA ALA A 28 -14.08 -9.99 8.08
C ALA A 28 -13.76 -10.07 6.58
N ALA A 29 -12.97 -9.12 6.08
CA ALA A 29 -12.53 -9.13 4.70
C ALA A 29 -11.85 -10.47 4.41
N GLN A 30 -12.47 -11.29 3.55
CA GLN A 30 -11.94 -12.58 3.15
C GLN A 30 -10.64 -12.34 2.39
N GLN A 31 -9.53 -12.89 2.89
CA GLN A 31 -8.27 -12.93 2.17
C GLN A 31 -8.45 -13.72 0.86
N PRO A 32 -7.87 -13.23 -0.26
CA PRO A 32 -7.87 -13.99 -1.50
C PRO A 32 -7.24 -15.38 -1.30
N ALA A 33 -7.79 -16.40 -1.95
CA ALA A 33 -7.28 -17.77 -1.89
C ALA A 33 -5.82 -17.82 -2.39
N GLY A 34 -4.92 -18.38 -1.58
CA GLY A 34 -3.48 -18.51 -1.92
C GLY A 34 -2.52 -17.61 -1.15
N GLN A 35 -3.01 -16.71 -0.29
CA GLN A 35 -2.15 -15.92 0.58
C GLN A 35 -1.62 -16.74 1.77
N PRO A 36 -0.37 -16.45 2.24
CA PRO A 36 0.13 -17.01 3.48
C PRO A 36 -0.83 -16.72 4.64
N SER A 37 -1.20 -17.75 5.40
CA SER A 37 -2.11 -17.63 6.54
C SER A 37 -1.44 -17.10 7.82
N GLY A 38 -0.16 -16.73 7.74
CA GLY A 38 0.66 -16.27 8.88
C GLY A 38 1.59 -15.12 8.51
N PRO A 39 2.38 -14.64 9.49
CA PRO A 39 3.38 -13.61 9.25
C PRO A 39 4.41 -14.05 8.21
N VAL A 40 4.81 -13.12 7.35
CA VAL A 40 5.89 -13.31 6.38
C VAL A 40 7.16 -12.59 6.85
N LYS A 41 8.32 -13.08 6.39
CA LYS A 41 9.61 -12.44 6.68
C LYS A 41 10.18 -11.83 5.41
N VAL A 42 10.58 -10.57 5.50
CA VAL A 42 11.14 -9.82 4.38
C VAL A 42 12.18 -8.81 4.88
N SER A 43 13.27 -8.64 4.13
CA SER A 43 14.28 -7.62 4.41
C SER A 43 13.80 -6.24 3.95
N VAL A 44 14.22 -5.17 4.62
CA VAL A 44 14.11 -3.80 4.08
C VAL A 44 15.19 -3.48 3.06
N ASP A 45 16.23 -4.29 3.00
CA ASP A 45 17.37 -4.20 2.10
C ASP A 45 17.95 -2.77 1.96
N ASN A 46 18.35 -2.42 0.73
CA ASN A 46 18.83 -1.08 0.36
C ASN A 46 17.74 -0.19 -0.27
N ASP A 47 16.48 -0.58 -0.19
CA ASP A 47 15.35 0.08 -0.83
C ASP A 47 15.09 1.51 -0.30
N PRO A 48 14.40 2.36 -1.10
CA PRO A 48 14.11 3.72 -0.69
C PRO A 48 13.17 3.79 0.51
N VAL A 49 13.53 4.64 1.47
CA VAL A 49 12.80 4.82 2.72
C VAL A 49 12.18 6.21 2.80
N LEU A 50 10.86 6.28 3.01
CA LEU A 50 10.14 7.50 3.34
C LEU A 50 9.90 7.56 4.85
N GLY A 51 10.24 8.69 5.46
CA GLY A 51 10.07 8.94 6.88
C GLY A 51 11.35 8.70 7.69
N ASN A 52 11.19 8.51 9.00
CA ASN A 52 12.32 8.29 9.90
C ASN A 52 12.84 6.86 9.77
N LYS A 53 14.10 6.69 9.33
CA LYS A 53 14.74 5.36 9.18
C LYS A 53 14.74 4.53 10.47
N ASN A 54 14.64 5.19 11.64
CA ASN A 54 14.57 4.57 12.95
C ASN A 54 13.13 4.41 13.49
N ALA A 55 12.12 4.61 12.65
CA ALA A 55 10.73 4.45 13.06
C ALA A 55 10.48 3.03 13.62
N PRO A 56 9.67 2.90 14.69
CA PRO A 56 9.43 1.61 15.34
C PRO A 56 8.63 0.60 14.53
N VAL A 57 7.89 1.06 13.51
CA VAL A 57 7.12 0.20 12.61
C VAL A 57 7.57 0.45 11.18
N THR A 58 7.70 -0.63 10.42
CA THR A 58 8.02 -0.61 8.98
C THR A 58 6.80 -1.06 8.19
N LEU A 59 6.45 -0.27 7.19
CA LEU A 59 5.61 -0.65 6.07
C LEU A 59 6.50 -0.92 4.86
N ILE A 60 6.33 -2.07 4.20
CA ILE A 60 6.95 -2.36 2.90
C ILE A 60 5.83 -2.42 1.87
N GLU A 61 5.89 -1.61 0.83
CA GLU A 61 4.96 -1.62 -0.30
C GLU A 61 5.62 -2.25 -1.51
N PHE A 62 5.03 -3.32 -2.04
CA PHE A 62 5.34 -3.84 -3.37
C PHE A 62 4.35 -3.24 -4.35
N SER A 63 4.85 -2.46 -5.30
CA SER A 63 4.02 -1.57 -6.10
C SER A 63 4.45 -1.52 -7.57
N ASP A 64 3.54 -1.05 -8.41
CA ASP A 64 3.70 -0.95 -9.86
C ASP A 64 3.14 0.39 -10.33
N TYR A 65 3.93 1.16 -11.04
CA TYR A 65 3.59 2.51 -11.46
C TYR A 65 2.43 2.58 -12.47
N GLU A 66 2.19 1.51 -13.23
CA GLU A 66 1.06 1.43 -14.18
C GLU A 66 -0.20 0.84 -13.54
N CYS A 67 -0.11 0.29 -12.32
CA CYS A 67 -1.24 -0.35 -11.65
C CYS A 67 -2.25 0.69 -11.14
N PRO A 68 -3.53 0.61 -11.54
CA PRO A 68 -4.56 1.55 -11.09
C PRO A 68 -4.83 1.48 -9.59
N PHE A 69 -4.64 0.30 -8.99
CA PHE A 69 -4.80 0.12 -7.54
C PHE A 69 -3.60 0.68 -6.76
N CYS A 70 -2.38 0.67 -7.33
CA CYS A 70 -1.23 1.36 -6.76
C CYS A 70 -1.42 2.88 -6.81
N LYS A 71 -1.90 3.41 -7.94
CA LYS A 71 -2.29 4.80 -8.03
C LYS A 71 -3.36 5.17 -7.01
N LYS A 72 -4.36 4.30 -6.79
CA LYS A 72 -5.36 4.52 -5.74
C LYS A 72 -4.74 4.55 -4.36
N SER A 73 -3.79 3.67 -4.04
CA SER A 73 -3.05 3.71 -2.78
C SER A 73 -2.25 5.00 -2.63
N PHE A 74 -1.58 5.45 -3.69
CA PHE A 74 -0.87 6.72 -3.71
C PHE A 74 -1.80 7.92 -3.43
N THR A 75 -3.01 7.96 -4.02
CA THR A 75 -3.93 9.10 -3.87
C THR A 75 -4.72 9.10 -2.58
N ASP A 76 -5.15 7.92 -2.10
CA ASP A 76 -6.12 7.82 -1.02
C ASP A 76 -5.48 7.36 0.31
N LEU A 77 -4.54 6.39 0.25
CA LEU A 77 -3.95 5.79 1.43
C LEU A 77 -2.68 6.52 1.91
N LEU A 78 -1.76 6.79 0.99
CA LEU A 78 -0.45 7.37 1.34
C LEU A 78 -0.55 8.72 2.06
N PRO A 79 -1.46 9.66 1.69
CA PRO A 79 -1.65 10.91 2.43
C PRO A 79 -2.06 10.68 3.89
N GLU A 80 -2.94 9.71 4.15
CA GLU A 80 -3.37 9.38 5.50
C GLU A 80 -2.26 8.70 6.31
N LEU A 81 -1.48 7.81 5.70
CA LEU A 81 -0.30 7.19 6.32
C LEU A 81 0.75 8.25 6.67
N LYS A 82 1.02 9.18 5.75
CA LYS A 82 1.97 10.29 5.99
C LYS A 82 1.52 11.12 7.17
N LYS A 83 0.32 11.65 7.13
CA LYS A 83 -0.23 12.55 8.16
C LYS A 83 -0.25 11.93 9.55
N ASN A 84 -0.67 10.67 9.65
CA ASN A 84 -0.94 10.05 10.95
C ASN A 84 0.28 9.31 11.54
N TYR A 85 1.21 8.85 10.69
CA TYR A 85 2.27 7.95 11.12
C TYR A 85 3.66 8.31 10.60
N ILE A 86 3.84 8.55 9.29
CA ILE A 86 5.18 8.70 8.70
C ILE A 86 5.79 10.05 9.13
N ASP A 87 5.05 11.15 8.96
CA ASP A 87 5.52 12.50 9.31
C ASP A 87 5.65 12.68 10.84
N THR A 88 5.02 11.80 11.62
CA THR A 88 5.16 11.76 13.09
C THR A 88 6.34 10.88 13.55
N GLY A 89 7.05 10.24 12.65
CA GLY A 89 8.18 9.36 12.94
C GLY A 89 7.82 7.98 13.53
N LYS A 90 6.54 7.61 13.56
CA LYS A 90 6.06 6.33 14.11
C LYS A 90 6.21 5.17 13.12
N VAL A 91 6.14 5.47 11.82
CA VAL A 91 6.23 4.50 10.73
C VAL A 91 7.25 4.99 9.72
N LYS A 92 7.99 4.08 9.12
CA LYS A 92 8.71 4.27 7.86
C LYS A 92 8.06 3.45 6.75
N LEU A 93 8.01 4.00 5.55
CA LEU A 93 7.62 3.29 4.35
C LEU A 93 8.88 2.92 3.56
N VAL A 94 9.00 1.66 3.21
CA VAL A 94 9.97 1.11 2.26
C VAL A 94 9.21 0.78 0.99
N TYR A 95 9.69 1.28 -0.13
CA TYR A 95 9.04 1.02 -1.42
C TYR A 95 9.84 0.00 -2.20
N ARG A 96 9.16 -1.02 -2.74
CA ARG A 96 9.72 -2.08 -3.56
C ARG A 96 9.03 -2.15 -4.90
N ASP A 97 9.84 -2.23 -5.93
CA ASP A 97 9.35 -2.28 -7.29
C ASP A 97 8.83 -3.69 -7.63
N PHE A 98 7.57 -3.77 -8.07
CA PHE A 98 6.95 -5.04 -8.46
C PHE A 98 6.18 -4.88 -9.79
N PRO A 99 6.88 -4.54 -10.89
CA PRO A 99 6.25 -4.34 -12.20
C PRO A 99 5.60 -5.62 -12.70
N LEU A 100 4.30 -5.56 -13.00
CA LEU A 100 3.55 -6.69 -13.51
C LEU A 100 3.83 -6.87 -15.01
N SER A 101 4.00 -8.11 -15.47
CA SER A 101 4.47 -8.43 -16.82
C SER A 101 3.57 -7.95 -17.96
N PHE A 102 2.31 -7.62 -17.67
CA PHE A 102 1.34 -7.08 -18.63
C PHE A 102 1.29 -5.54 -18.65
N HIS A 103 2.07 -4.87 -17.82
CA HIS A 103 2.25 -3.43 -17.81
C HIS A 103 3.53 -3.06 -18.58
N ALA A 104 3.35 -2.43 -19.74
CA ALA A 104 4.42 -2.30 -20.73
C ALA A 104 5.59 -1.39 -20.28
N ASN A 105 5.30 -0.35 -19.51
CA ASN A 105 6.29 0.65 -19.10
C ASN A 105 6.75 0.49 -17.64
N ALA A 106 6.03 -0.26 -16.82
CA ALA A 106 6.24 -0.35 -15.36
C ALA A 106 7.68 -0.68 -14.98
N GLN A 107 8.34 -1.62 -15.69
CA GLN A 107 9.74 -1.95 -15.48
C GLN A 107 10.66 -0.74 -15.70
N LYS A 108 10.42 0.04 -16.76
CA LYS A 108 11.24 1.23 -17.06
C LYS A 108 10.93 2.40 -16.12
N GLU A 109 9.71 2.51 -15.64
CA GLU A 109 9.33 3.51 -14.65
C GLU A 109 10.00 3.22 -13.29
N ALA A 110 10.08 1.96 -12.88
CA ALA A 110 10.81 1.49 -11.71
C ALA A 110 12.31 1.78 -11.82
N GLU A 111 12.97 1.34 -12.90
CA GLU A 111 14.38 1.63 -13.16
C GLU A 111 14.67 3.15 -13.16
N ALA A 112 13.73 3.95 -13.67
CA ALA A 112 13.87 5.41 -13.72
C ALA A 112 13.84 6.05 -12.33
N ALA A 113 12.98 5.57 -11.41
CA ALA A 113 12.93 6.05 -10.04
C ALA A 113 14.25 5.75 -9.31
N GLU A 114 14.83 4.56 -9.50
CA GLU A 114 16.15 4.21 -8.98
C GLU A 114 17.29 5.03 -9.64
N CYS A 115 17.22 5.31 -10.94
CA CYS A 115 18.16 6.22 -11.60
C CYS A 115 18.11 7.62 -11.01
N ALA A 116 16.92 8.13 -10.67
CA ALA A 116 16.76 9.41 -10.00
C ALA A 116 17.35 9.38 -8.60
N ARG A 117 17.07 8.34 -7.81
CA ARG A 117 17.64 8.11 -6.47
C ARG A 117 19.17 8.11 -6.49
N SER A 118 19.76 7.42 -7.46
CA SER A 118 21.23 7.26 -7.57
C SER A 118 22.00 8.54 -7.77
N GLN A 119 21.33 9.62 -8.19
CA GLN A 119 21.95 10.95 -8.32
C GLN A 119 21.91 11.76 -6.99
N SER A 120 21.16 11.29 -5.98
CA SER A 120 21.03 12.03 -4.73
C SER A 120 20.71 11.10 -3.54
N ASN A 121 19.41 10.81 -3.28
CA ASN A 121 18.97 10.08 -2.08
C ASN A 121 17.52 9.60 -2.19
N ASP A 122 17.01 8.94 -1.10
CA ASP A 122 15.65 8.45 -1.01
C ASP A 122 14.59 9.56 -1.21
N ALA A 123 14.84 10.78 -0.73
CA ALA A 123 13.90 11.89 -0.94
C ALA A 123 13.75 12.24 -2.42
N THR A 124 14.78 12.08 -3.22
CA THR A 124 14.73 12.26 -4.67
C THR A 124 13.96 11.14 -5.35
N TYR A 125 14.14 9.89 -4.87
CA TYR A 125 13.30 8.77 -5.29
C TYR A 125 11.82 9.09 -5.13
N PHE A 126 11.38 9.47 -3.91
CA PHE A 126 9.97 9.73 -3.65
C PHE A 126 9.42 10.95 -4.40
N LYS A 127 10.23 11.97 -4.64
CA LYS A 127 9.81 13.06 -5.54
C LYS A 127 9.57 12.57 -6.97
N PHE A 128 10.42 11.68 -7.46
CA PHE A 128 10.28 11.10 -8.80
C PHE A 128 9.07 10.15 -8.86
N HIS A 129 8.92 9.27 -7.88
CA HIS A 129 7.76 8.41 -7.65
C HIS A 129 6.44 9.19 -7.68
N ASP A 130 6.36 10.28 -6.89
CA ASP A 130 5.16 11.12 -6.83
C ASP A 130 4.82 11.74 -8.19
N GLN A 131 5.85 12.13 -8.97
CA GLN A 131 5.65 12.67 -10.32
C GLN A 131 5.13 11.60 -11.30
N ILE A 132 5.64 10.36 -11.25
CA ILE A 132 5.12 9.28 -12.09
C ILE A 132 3.65 9.06 -11.78
N PHE A 133 3.29 8.81 -10.52
CA PHE A 133 1.89 8.58 -10.15
C PHE A 133 0.98 9.77 -10.43
N THR A 134 1.44 10.99 -10.24
CA THR A 134 0.65 12.20 -10.51
C THR A 134 0.34 12.34 -12.00
N GLN A 135 1.31 12.06 -12.87
CA GLN A 135 1.19 12.24 -14.32
C GLN A 135 0.62 11.02 -15.05
N SER A 136 0.66 9.83 -14.43
CA SER A 136 0.08 8.61 -15.00
C SER A 136 -1.42 8.78 -15.21
N THR A 137 -1.92 8.28 -16.35
CA THR A 137 -3.35 8.33 -16.64
C THR A 137 -4.15 7.38 -15.74
N VAL A 138 -5.40 7.73 -15.49
CA VAL A 138 -6.31 6.85 -14.73
C VAL A 138 -6.57 5.58 -15.53
N GLY A 139 -6.48 4.42 -14.86
CA GLY A 139 -6.73 3.12 -15.48
C GLY A 139 -5.49 2.36 -15.94
N GLY A 140 -4.28 2.82 -15.51
CA GLY A 140 -3.06 2.03 -15.69
C GLY A 140 -2.54 1.96 -17.13
N THR A 141 -2.77 3.03 -17.91
CA THR A 141 -2.14 3.14 -19.26
C THR A 141 -0.73 3.69 -19.19
N GLY A 142 -0.22 3.88 -17.96
CA GLY A 142 1.13 4.32 -17.68
C GLY A 142 1.43 5.78 -18.00
N LEU A 143 2.70 6.08 -17.87
CA LEU A 143 3.30 7.33 -18.31
C LEU A 143 4.11 7.04 -19.59
N ALA A 144 4.01 7.91 -20.60
CA ALA A 144 4.89 7.77 -21.77
C ALA A 144 6.36 7.86 -21.34
N LEU A 145 7.18 6.88 -21.71
CA LEU A 145 8.60 6.81 -21.30
C LEU A 145 9.40 8.07 -21.64
N THR A 146 8.98 8.82 -22.67
CA THR A 146 9.55 10.12 -23.03
C THR A 146 9.34 11.20 -21.97
N GLN A 147 8.44 11.00 -21.00
CA GLN A 147 8.22 11.91 -19.88
C GLN A 147 9.23 11.71 -18.75
N LEU A 148 9.85 10.53 -18.63
CA LEU A 148 10.79 10.24 -17.55
C LEU A 148 11.98 11.21 -17.50
N PRO A 149 12.70 11.52 -18.61
CA PRO A 149 13.75 12.53 -18.58
C PRO A 149 13.21 13.97 -18.36
N VAL A 150 11.95 14.24 -18.69
CA VAL A 150 11.32 15.53 -18.39
C VAL A 150 11.09 15.68 -16.88
N ILE A 151 10.63 14.63 -16.22
CA ILE A 151 10.51 14.58 -14.76
C ILE A 151 11.88 14.78 -14.10
N ALA A 152 12.92 14.06 -14.57
CA ALA A 152 14.28 14.21 -14.06
C ALA A 152 14.77 15.66 -14.16
N LYS A 153 14.55 16.31 -15.32
CA LYS A 153 14.87 17.72 -15.54
C LYS A 153 14.15 18.63 -14.55
N ASN A 154 12.85 18.43 -14.37
CA ASN A 154 12.01 19.26 -13.49
C ASN A 154 12.41 19.13 -12.02
N LEU A 155 12.99 18.00 -11.63
CA LEU A 155 13.55 17.74 -10.32
C LEU A 155 15.00 18.24 -10.16
N GLY A 156 15.57 18.86 -11.19
CA GLY A 156 16.94 19.42 -11.18
C GLY A 156 18.04 18.36 -11.31
N LEU A 157 17.71 17.16 -11.80
CA LEU A 157 18.67 16.09 -12.01
C LEU A 157 19.48 16.31 -13.31
N ASN A 158 20.64 15.69 -13.37
CA ASN A 158 21.44 15.65 -14.60
C ASN A 158 20.78 14.69 -15.60
N VAL A 159 20.11 15.25 -16.60
CA VAL A 159 19.33 14.49 -17.61
C VAL A 159 20.20 13.54 -18.40
N ASN A 160 21.45 13.89 -18.75
CA ASN A 160 22.34 13.02 -19.49
C ASN A 160 22.74 11.78 -18.64
N GLN A 161 23.10 11.99 -17.36
CA GLN A 161 23.40 10.87 -16.46
C GLN A 161 22.17 10.01 -16.22
N PHE A 162 20.99 10.63 -16.07
CA PHE A 162 19.72 9.92 -15.91
C PHE A 162 19.44 9.03 -17.12
N GLN A 163 19.55 9.58 -18.33
CA GLN A 163 19.30 8.84 -19.58
C GLN A 163 20.30 7.69 -19.75
N GLN A 164 21.58 7.92 -19.51
CA GLN A 164 22.60 6.86 -19.56
C GLN A 164 22.33 5.74 -18.55
N CYS A 165 21.89 6.09 -17.34
CA CYS A 165 21.49 5.12 -16.32
C CYS A 165 20.31 4.26 -16.80
N LEU A 166 19.27 4.90 -17.34
CA LEU A 166 18.06 4.22 -17.81
C LEU A 166 18.30 3.35 -19.04
N ASP A 167 19.08 3.85 -20.01
CA ASP A 167 19.41 3.13 -21.25
C ASP A 167 20.30 1.92 -20.98
N SER A 168 21.22 2.03 -20.02
CA SER A 168 22.08 0.92 -19.63
C SER A 168 21.37 -0.18 -18.84
N GLY A 169 20.15 0.07 -18.35
CA GLY A 169 19.44 -0.87 -17.49
C GLY A 169 20.14 -1.07 -16.13
N LYS A 170 20.84 -0.05 -15.62
CA LYS A 170 21.66 -0.12 -14.40
C LYS A 170 20.95 -0.72 -13.20
N PHE A 171 19.64 -0.48 -13.07
CA PHE A 171 18.82 -0.96 -11.96
C PHE A 171 17.86 -2.09 -12.32
N LYS A 172 18.04 -2.73 -13.48
CA LYS A 172 17.22 -3.87 -13.90
C LYS A 172 17.28 -5.03 -12.89
N ASP A 173 18.48 -5.33 -12.39
CA ASP A 173 18.68 -6.43 -11.45
C ASP A 173 18.15 -6.10 -10.06
N GLU A 174 18.14 -4.83 -9.65
CA GLU A 174 17.52 -4.35 -8.42
C GLU A 174 16.01 -4.56 -8.46
N VAL A 175 15.35 -4.10 -9.52
CA VAL A 175 13.90 -4.33 -9.73
C VAL A 175 13.58 -5.82 -9.79
N ALA A 176 14.41 -6.62 -10.45
CA ALA A 176 14.22 -8.07 -10.53
C ALA A 176 14.36 -8.74 -9.14
N LYS A 177 15.27 -8.24 -8.29
CA LYS A 177 15.44 -8.70 -6.93
C LYS A 177 14.21 -8.41 -6.08
N ASP A 178 13.66 -7.22 -6.15
CA ASP A 178 12.43 -6.83 -5.45
C ASP A 178 11.26 -7.74 -5.82
N MET A 179 11.09 -8.01 -7.11
CA MET A 179 10.09 -8.95 -7.60
C MET A 179 10.30 -10.37 -7.05
N ALA A 180 11.54 -10.84 -7.01
CA ALA A 180 11.87 -12.17 -6.48
C ALA A 180 11.56 -12.26 -4.97
N ASP A 181 11.96 -11.26 -4.21
CA ASP A 181 11.71 -11.18 -2.77
C ASP A 181 10.20 -11.12 -2.46
N GLY A 182 9.45 -10.30 -3.20
CA GLY A 182 7.99 -10.23 -3.08
C GLY A 182 7.33 -11.56 -3.41
N THR A 183 7.73 -12.18 -4.51
CA THR A 183 7.21 -13.49 -4.93
C THR A 183 7.49 -14.57 -3.87
N ALA A 184 8.67 -14.57 -3.27
CA ALA A 184 9.07 -15.54 -2.25
C ALA A 184 8.19 -15.49 -0.99
N ILE A 185 7.62 -14.32 -0.68
CA ILE A 185 6.69 -14.15 0.46
C ILE A 185 5.21 -14.20 0.07
N GLY A 186 4.90 -14.54 -1.19
CA GLY A 186 3.52 -14.73 -1.67
C GLY A 186 2.86 -13.49 -2.26
N VAL A 187 3.62 -12.44 -2.60
CA VAL A 187 3.10 -11.33 -3.41
C VAL A 187 2.78 -11.85 -4.82
N SER A 188 1.54 -11.70 -5.23
CA SER A 188 1.02 -12.13 -6.55
C SER A 188 0.34 -11.02 -7.33
N GLY A 189 0.34 -9.80 -6.80
CA GLY A 189 -0.26 -8.62 -7.41
C GLY A 189 0.02 -7.36 -6.58
N THR A 190 -0.29 -6.22 -7.15
CA THR A 190 0.02 -4.91 -6.59
C THR A 190 -1.23 -4.05 -6.37
N PRO A 191 -1.23 -3.17 -5.35
CA PRO A 191 -0.20 -3.08 -4.34
C PRO A 191 -0.29 -4.26 -3.35
N SER A 192 0.85 -4.68 -2.80
CA SER A 192 0.88 -5.59 -1.66
C SER A 192 1.77 -4.99 -0.58
N TRP A 193 1.43 -5.25 0.69
CA TRP A 193 2.05 -4.56 1.81
C TRP A 193 2.49 -5.55 2.89
N VAL A 194 3.64 -5.31 3.50
CA VAL A 194 4.02 -6.01 4.72
C VAL A 194 4.14 -5.00 5.85
N ILE A 195 3.46 -5.24 6.98
CA ILE A 195 3.49 -4.38 8.15
C ILE A 195 4.07 -5.15 9.33
N GLY A 196 5.17 -4.66 9.87
CA GLY A 196 5.83 -5.29 10.99
C GLY A 196 6.59 -4.32 11.88
N ALA A 197 6.99 -4.80 13.07
CA ALA A 197 7.90 -4.04 13.92
C ALA A 197 9.26 -3.92 13.23
N SER A 198 9.88 -2.75 13.33
CA SER A 198 11.22 -2.53 12.80
C SER A 198 12.26 -3.29 13.62
N SER A 199 13.21 -3.93 12.96
CA SER A 199 14.33 -4.58 13.59
C SER A 199 15.66 -3.92 13.23
N LYS A 200 16.70 -4.19 14.02
CA LYS A 200 18.04 -3.61 13.80
C LYS A 200 18.80 -4.28 12.64
N ASP A 201 18.47 -5.52 12.35
CA ASP A 201 19.04 -6.29 11.24
C ASP A 201 18.34 -6.07 9.90
N GLY A 202 17.28 -5.22 9.90
CA GLY A 202 16.51 -4.90 8.71
C GLY A 202 15.53 -6.00 8.30
N GLN A 203 15.41 -7.11 9.06
CA GLN A 203 14.40 -8.13 8.80
C GLN A 203 13.07 -7.74 9.43
N ILE A 204 12.00 -7.79 8.65
CA ILE A 204 10.64 -7.51 9.11
C ILE A 204 9.86 -8.82 9.13
N GLU A 205 9.28 -9.14 10.28
CA GLU A 205 8.25 -10.16 10.38
C GLU A 205 6.89 -9.47 10.52
N GLY A 206 6.04 -9.64 9.53
CA GLY A 206 4.83 -8.84 9.43
C GLY A 206 3.69 -9.54 8.72
N GLN A 207 2.53 -8.92 8.77
CA GLN A 207 1.35 -9.38 8.08
C GLN A 207 1.38 -8.89 6.62
N LEU A 208 1.15 -9.82 5.68
CA LEU A 208 0.95 -9.50 4.28
C LEU A 208 -0.50 -9.04 4.05
N ILE A 209 -0.66 -7.87 3.44
CA ILE A 209 -1.95 -7.31 3.04
C ILE A 209 -1.92 -7.12 1.53
N VAL A 210 -2.95 -7.59 0.82
CA VAL A 210 -3.03 -7.48 -0.63
C VAL A 210 -4.10 -6.47 -1.04
N GLY A 211 -3.77 -5.68 -2.05
CA GLY A 211 -4.66 -4.71 -2.68
C GLY A 211 -4.70 -3.36 -1.97
N ALA A 212 -5.39 -2.42 -2.63
CA ALA A 212 -5.62 -1.05 -2.12
C ALA A 212 -6.70 -1.07 -1.03
N GLN A 213 -6.35 -1.59 0.14
CA GLN A 213 -7.23 -1.63 1.30
C GLN A 213 -7.45 -0.22 1.89
N PRO A 214 -8.57 0.02 2.60
CA PRO A 214 -8.83 1.31 3.22
C PRO A 214 -7.85 1.59 4.38
N PHE A 215 -7.60 2.87 4.67
CA PHE A 215 -6.71 3.30 5.76
C PHE A 215 -7.02 2.64 7.10
N SER A 216 -8.30 2.37 7.40
CA SER A 216 -8.71 1.72 8.66
C SER A 216 -8.10 0.34 8.87
N ALA A 217 -7.88 -0.43 7.79
CA ALA A 217 -7.23 -1.73 7.86
C ALA A 217 -5.74 -1.59 8.26
N PHE A 218 -5.04 -0.63 7.66
CA PHE A 218 -3.65 -0.31 8.02
C PHE A 218 -3.53 0.21 9.44
N LYS A 219 -4.42 1.14 9.81
CA LYS A 219 -4.45 1.74 11.13
C LYS A 219 -4.54 0.69 12.24
N ALA A 220 -5.42 -0.30 12.11
CA ALA A 220 -5.60 -1.35 13.11
C ALA A 220 -4.30 -2.12 13.37
N ILE A 221 -3.59 -2.51 12.30
CA ILE A 221 -2.33 -3.27 12.41
C ILE A 221 -1.19 -2.39 12.92
N ILE A 222 -1.07 -1.17 12.40
CA ILE A 222 -0.01 -0.23 12.84
C ILE A 222 -0.15 0.06 14.33
N ASP A 223 -1.37 0.38 14.78
CA ASP A 223 -1.63 0.69 16.19
C ASP A 223 -1.35 -0.53 17.10
N GLU A 224 -1.68 -1.75 16.65
CA GLU A 224 -1.31 -3.00 17.35
C GLU A 224 0.21 -3.09 17.52
N LYS A 225 0.98 -2.90 16.43
CA LYS A 225 2.45 -2.97 16.46
C LYS A 225 3.08 -1.87 17.30
N LEU A 226 2.49 -0.69 17.34
CA LEU A 226 2.97 0.43 18.18
C LEU A 226 2.69 0.20 19.67
N ASN A 227 1.58 -0.47 20.01
CA ASN A 227 1.17 -0.73 21.39
C ASN A 227 1.73 -2.03 21.98
N GLY A 228 2.14 -2.97 21.14
CA GLY A 228 2.65 -4.29 21.54
C GLY A 228 4.13 -4.31 21.94
N LYS A 229 4.70 -3.18 22.34
CA LYS A 229 6.07 -3.04 22.84
C LYS A 229 6.19 -3.37 24.32
#